data_62d7da612a31b7e4eea69a2d3f852d60
#
_entry.id   62d7da612a31b7e4eea69a2d3f852d60
#
_cell.length_a   1.000
_cell.length_b   1.000
_cell.length_c   1.000
_cell.angle_alpha   90.00
_cell.angle_beta   90.00
_cell.angle_gamma   90.00
#
_symmetry.space_group_name_H-M   'P 1'
#
loop_
_entity.id
_entity.type
_entity.pdbx_description
1 polymer ?
#
loop_
_entity_poly.entity_id
_entity_poly.type
_entity_poly.pdbx_seq_one_letter_code
_entity_poly.pdbx_strand_id
1 'polypeptide(L)'
;MDFAHPNELRAQLSGHKGTYNKFDYIVHCAGVTKCADKSDFDRVNYLQTKYFVDTLRELNMIPKQFIYISTLSVFGPIREKDYSPISEEDTPAPNTAYGLSKLKAELYIQSIPGFPYVIYRPTGVYGPREADYFLMAKSIRQHTDFSVGYKRQDLTFVYVKDIVQAIFLGIEKEVSRRAYFLSDGKVYKSRIYSDPFGKEQHAEFGQI
;
A
#
# COMPACT_ATOMS: atom_id res chain seq x y z
N MET A 1 19.39 2.81 2.53
CA MET A 1 19.39 1.99 3.76
C MET A 1 19.18 0.55 3.35
N ASP A 2 19.95 -0.37 3.91
CA ASP A 2 19.76 -1.80 3.69
C ASP A 2 18.93 -2.41 4.83
N PHE A 3 17.68 -2.75 4.55
CA PHE A 3 16.75 -3.34 5.52
C PHE A 3 16.97 -4.86 5.68
N ALA A 4 17.71 -5.50 4.77
CA ALA A 4 17.95 -6.95 4.83
C ALA A 4 19.03 -7.31 5.89
N HIS A 5 19.91 -6.36 6.20
CA HIS A 5 21.03 -6.56 7.12
C HIS A 5 20.90 -5.66 8.36
N PRO A 6 20.32 -6.18 9.45
CA PRO A 6 20.03 -5.40 10.66
C PRO A 6 21.21 -4.62 11.23
N ASN A 7 22.39 -5.21 11.27
CA ASN A 7 23.60 -4.54 11.80
C ASN A 7 24.03 -3.37 10.93
N GLU A 8 23.91 -3.50 9.60
CA GLU A 8 24.22 -2.44 8.66
C GLU A 8 23.19 -1.32 8.75
N LEU A 9 21.90 -1.65 8.83
CA LEU A 9 20.84 -0.67 9.06
C LEU A 9 21.10 0.14 10.33
N ARG A 10 21.44 -0.54 11.43
CA ARG A 10 21.75 0.11 12.70
C ARG A 10 22.98 1.03 12.59
N ALA A 11 24.05 0.58 11.91
CA ALA A 11 25.24 1.39 11.71
C ALA A 11 24.94 2.64 10.87
N GLN A 12 24.16 2.50 9.78
CA GLN A 12 23.74 3.61 8.93
C GLN A 12 22.90 4.63 9.70
N LEU A 13 21.93 4.18 10.50
CA LEU A 13 21.10 5.05 11.34
C LEU A 13 21.93 5.75 12.42
N SER A 14 22.86 5.05 13.05
CA SER A 14 23.77 5.63 14.07
C SER A 14 24.66 6.71 13.45
N GLY A 15 25.18 6.48 12.24
CA GLY A 15 25.95 7.48 11.51
C GLY A 15 25.10 8.71 11.15
N HIS A 16 23.88 8.51 10.70
CA HIS A 16 22.95 9.62 10.44
C HIS A 16 22.65 10.41 11.72
N LYS A 17 22.40 9.74 12.84
CA LYS A 17 22.17 10.37 14.13
C LYS A 17 23.31 11.28 14.55
N GLY A 18 24.54 10.84 14.31
CA GLY A 18 25.75 11.65 14.62
C GLY A 18 25.81 12.98 13.83
N THR A 19 25.18 13.02 12.63
CA THR A 19 25.22 14.21 11.77
C THR A 19 23.98 15.09 11.93
N TYR A 20 22.77 14.49 11.97
CA TYR A 20 21.48 15.20 11.84
C TYR A 20 20.53 14.94 13.02
N ASN A 21 20.95 14.21 14.03
CA ASN A 21 20.16 13.78 15.18
C ASN A 21 19.02 12.81 14.83
N LYS A 22 17.96 13.23 14.13
CA LYS A 22 16.85 12.38 13.71
C LYS A 22 16.21 12.91 12.42
N PHE A 23 15.38 12.06 11.78
CA PHE A 23 14.49 12.48 10.71
C PHE A 23 13.26 13.18 11.28
N ASP A 24 12.78 14.23 10.62
CA ASP A 24 11.48 14.82 10.97
C ASP A 24 10.34 13.93 10.46
N TYR A 25 10.45 13.43 9.23
CA TYR A 25 9.47 12.60 8.58
C TYR A 25 10.12 11.37 7.95
N ILE A 26 9.46 10.24 8.07
CA ILE A 26 9.87 8.99 7.40
C ILE A 26 8.69 8.49 6.58
N VAL A 27 8.89 8.31 5.27
CA VAL A 27 7.94 7.65 4.37
C VAL A 27 8.48 6.27 4.05
N HIS A 28 7.88 5.24 4.67
CA HIS A 28 8.31 3.86 4.51
C HIS A 28 7.51 3.17 3.41
N CYS A 29 8.11 3.13 2.22
CA CYS A 29 7.56 2.47 1.03
C CYS A 29 8.25 1.13 0.73
N ALA A 30 9.27 0.73 1.52
CA ALA A 30 10.01 -0.50 1.27
C ALA A 30 9.10 -1.72 1.47
N GLY A 31 9.19 -2.66 0.54
CA GLY A 31 8.39 -3.87 0.56
C GLY A 31 8.43 -4.58 -0.79
N VAL A 32 7.91 -5.80 -0.82
CA VAL A 32 7.75 -6.61 -2.04
C VAL A 32 6.28 -6.93 -2.25
N THR A 33 5.83 -6.84 -3.51
CA THR A 33 4.48 -7.21 -3.94
C THR A 33 4.44 -8.56 -4.64
N LYS A 34 5.60 -9.05 -5.07
CA LYS A 34 5.81 -10.35 -5.73
C LYS A 34 7.08 -10.99 -5.21
N CYS A 35 7.04 -12.27 -4.91
CA CYS A 35 8.22 -13.08 -4.56
C CYS A 35 7.99 -14.53 -4.95
N ALA A 36 9.09 -15.25 -5.19
CA ALA A 36 9.06 -16.68 -5.53
C ALA A 36 8.70 -17.52 -4.29
N ASP A 37 9.27 -17.18 -3.13
CA ASP A 37 8.95 -17.81 -1.86
C ASP A 37 7.96 -16.94 -1.07
N LYS A 38 6.82 -17.54 -0.66
CA LYS A 38 5.81 -16.83 0.14
C LYS A 38 6.34 -16.36 1.50
N SER A 39 7.35 -17.01 2.06
CA SER A 39 7.99 -16.61 3.32
C SER A 39 8.70 -15.25 3.20
N ASP A 40 9.13 -14.87 2.00
CA ASP A 40 9.76 -13.59 1.72
C ASP A 40 8.81 -12.39 1.95
N PHE A 41 7.50 -12.57 1.76
CA PHE A 41 6.55 -11.53 2.12
C PHE A 41 6.64 -11.17 3.61
N ASP A 42 6.66 -12.16 4.47
CA ASP A 42 6.72 -11.95 5.92
C ASP A 42 8.09 -11.37 6.33
N ARG A 43 9.17 -11.90 5.76
CA ARG A 43 10.53 -11.44 6.01
C ARG A 43 10.72 -9.98 5.61
N VAL A 44 10.29 -9.60 4.39
CA VAL A 44 10.54 -8.26 3.85
C VAL A 44 9.52 -7.23 4.34
N ASN A 45 8.21 -7.55 4.25
CA ASN A 45 7.18 -6.56 4.54
C ASN A 45 6.94 -6.37 6.04
N TYR A 46 7.10 -7.43 6.84
CA TYR A 46 6.86 -7.37 8.28
C TYR A 46 8.15 -7.29 9.10
N LEU A 47 9.04 -8.28 9.01
CA LEU A 47 10.20 -8.35 9.91
C LEU A 47 11.17 -7.20 9.69
N GLN A 48 11.46 -6.84 8.45
CA GLN A 48 12.34 -5.69 8.15
C GLN A 48 11.70 -4.36 8.59
N THR A 49 10.39 -4.17 8.39
CA THR A 49 9.67 -3.00 8.91
C THR A 49 9.74 -2.93 10.42
N LYS A 50 9.45 -4.05 11.10
CA LYS A 50 9.56 -4.17 12.55
C LYS A 50 10.95 -3.80 13.03
N TYR A 51 11.97 -4.37 12.40
CA TYR A 51 13.35 -4.12 12.75
C TYR A 51 13.76 -2.66 12.60
N PHE A 52 13.31 -2.03 11.52
CA PHE A 52 13.55 -0.61 11.27
C PHE A 52 12.93 0.26 12.38
N VAL A 53 11.67 0.03 12.70
CA VAL A 53 10.96 0.76 13.75
C VAL A 53 11.60 0.55 15.12
N ASP A 54 11.99 -0.69 15.46
CA ASP A 54 12.68 -0.98 16.71
C ASP A 54 14.02 -0.24 16.81
N THR A 55 14.80 -0.25 15.73
CA THR A 55 16.09 0.45 15.68
C THR A 55 15.92 1.98 15.85
N LEU A 56 14.88 2.57 15.23
CA LEU A 56 14.58 4.00 15.43
C LEU A 56 14.25 4.31 16.89
N ARG A 57 13.50 3.42 17.56
CA ARG A 57 13.16 3.58 18.99
C ARG A 57 14.38 3.44 19.90
N GLU A 58 15.19 2.40 19.70
CA GLU A 58 16.41 2.15 20.48
C GLU A 58 17.43 3.28 20.35
N LEU A 59 17.53 3.87 19.16
CA LEU A 59 18.44 5.00 18.92
C LEU A 59 17.83 6.35 19.30
N ASN A 60 16.61 6.42 19.85
CA ASN A 60 15.87 7.67 20.10
C ASN A 60 15.76 8.56 18.86
N MET A 61 15.46 7.95 17.71
CA MET A 61 15.31 8.61 16.41
C MET A 61 13.85 8.55 15.91
N ILE A 62 12.87 8.44 16.81
CA ILE A 62 11.47 8.47 16.44
C ILE A 62 11.16 9.79 15.71
N PRO A 63 10.64 9.77 14.46
CA PRO A 63 10.31 10.97 13.70
C PRO A 63 9.11 11.71 14.31
N LYS A 64 8.83 12.92 13.85
CA LYS A 64 7.54 13.59 14.12
C LYS A 64 6.37 12.83 13.54
N GLN A 65 6.58 12.22 12.36
CA GLN A 65 5.57 11.39 11.70
C GLN A 65 6.24 10.24 10.92
N PHE A 66 5.74 9.01 11.12
CA PHE A 66 6.12 7.81 10.39
C PHE A 66 4.99 7.39 9.46
N ILE A 67 5.16 7.58 8.17
CA ILE A 67 4.16 7.28 7.15
C ILE A 67 4.45 5.90 6.58
N TYR A 68 3.53 4.97 6.79
CA TYR A 68 3.62 3.60 6.29
C TYR A 68 2.71 3.40 5.08
N ILE A 69 3.27 3.03 3.94
CA ILE A 69 2.49 2.67 2.75
C ILE A 69 2.13 1.19 2.84
N SER A 70 0.87 0.93 3.18
CA SER A 70 0.27 -0.38 3.25
C SER A 70 -0.48 -0.73 1.95
N THR A 71 -1.63 -1.37 2.04
CA THR A 71 -2.44 -1.81 0.89
C THR A 71 -3.89 -2.10 1.32
N LEU A 72 -4.85 -1.94 0.41
CA LEU A 72 -6.22 -2.43 0.64
C LEU A 72 -6.27 -3.96 0.84
N SER A 73 -5.29 -4.71 0.32
CA SER A 73 -5.22 -6.17 0.43
C SER A 73 -5.17 -6.70 1.87
N VAL A 74 -4.94 -5.85 2.88
CA VAL A 74 -5.04 -6.23 4.30
C VAL A 74 -6.46 -6.60 4.72
N PHE A 75 -7.48 -6.13 3.99
CA PHE A 75 -8.87 -6.47 4.25
C PHE A 75 -9.32 -7.76 3.57
N GLY A 76 -8.67 -8.15 2.45
CA GLY A 76 -9.12 -9.27 1.65
C GLY A 76 -10.55 -9.05 1.10
N PRO A 77 -11.23 -10.13 0.68
CA PRO A 77 -12.53 -10.05 0.00
C PRO A 77 -13.72 -10.05 1.00
N ILE A 78 -13.70 -9.18 2.00
CA ILE A 78 -14.71 -9.17 3.08
C ILE A 78 -16.11 -8.79 2.63
N ARG A 79 -16.26 -8.19 1.44
CA ARG A 79 -17.53 -7.71 0.87
C ARG A 79 -17.92 -8.42 -0.44
N GLU A 80 -17.39 -9.62 -0.71
CA GLU A 80 -17.68 -10.38 -1.94
C GLU A 80 -19.15 -10.75 -2.17
N LYS A 81 -19.99 -10.71 -1.14
CA LYS A 81 -21.41 -11.11 -1.26
C LYS A 81 -22.30 -9.98 -1.75
N ASP A 82 -22.07 -8.76 -1.27
CA ASP A 82 -22.93 -7.61 -1.49
C ASP A 82 -22.25 -6.45 -2.22
N TYR A 83 -20.92 -6.51 -2.38
CA TYR A 83 -20.11 -5.47 -3.00
C TYR A 83 -20.26 -4.09 -2.33
N SER A 84 -20.65 -4.06 -1.06
CA SER A 84 -20.69 -2.82 -0.31
C SER A 84 -19.29 -2.24 -0.10
N PRO A 85 -19.12 -0.91 0.01
CA PRO A 85 -17.84 -0.31 0.27
C PRO A 85 -17.20 -0.82 1.57
N ILE A 86 -15.87 -1.03 1.52
CA ILE A 86 -15.05 -1.32 2.70
C ILE A 86 -14.73 0.01 3.39
N SER A 87 -14.82 0.04 4.72
CA SER A 87 -14.45 1.19 5.55
C SER A 87 -13.24 0.89 6.43
N GLU A 88 -12.60 1.93 6.94
CA GLU A 88 -11.44 1.81 7.84
C GLU A 88 -11.81 1.14 9.18
N GLU A 89 -13.09 1.09 9.53
CA GLU A 89 -13.63 0.47 10.75
C GLU A 89 -13.89 -1.03 10.58
N ASP A 90 -13.91 -1.53 9.33
CA ASP A 90 -14.08 -2.96 9.07
C ASP A 90 -12.89 -3.76 9.63
N THR A 91 -13.15 -4.99 10.02
CA THR A 91 -12.10 -5.89 10.51
C THR A 91 -11.29 -6.45 9.36
N PRO A 92 -9.96 -6.23 9.31
CA PRO A 92 -9.09 -6.81 8.31
C PRO A 92 -9.12 -8.34 8.32
N ALA A 93 -9.23 -8.96 7.12
CA ALA A 93 -9.24 -10.41 6.94
C ALA A 93 -8.48 -10.81 5.64
N PRO A 94 -7.15 -10.61 5.59
CA PRO A 94 -6.36 -10.87 4.39
C PRO A 94 -6.38 -12.35 4.01
N ASN A 95 -6.57 -12.62 2.72
CA ASN A 95 -6.56 -13.97 2.15
C ASN A 95 -5.29 -14.28 1.32
N THR A 96 -4.32 -13.37 1.32
CA THR A 96 -3.03 -13.53 0.64
C THR A 96 -1.86 -13.40 1.60
N ALA A 97 -0.72 -14.05 1.30
CA ALA A 97 0.51 -13.91 2.08
C ALA A 97 1.01 -12.45 2.09
N TYR A 98 0.86 -11.75 0.96
CA TYR A 98 1.17 -10.31 0.86
C TYR A 98 0.30 -9.49 1.81
N GLY A 99 -1.02 -9.58 1.72
CA GLY A 99 -1.94 -8.85 2.59
C GLY A 99 -1.71 -9.14 4.07
N LEU A 100 -1.48 -10.43 4.42
CA LEU A 100 -1.18 -10.83 5.79
C LEU A 100 0.13 -10.20 6.30
N SER A 101 1.20 -10.19 5.49
CA SER A 101 2.48 -9.61 5.88
C SER A 101 2.38 -8.09 6.11
N LYS A 102 1.61 -7.38 5.26
CA LYS A 102 1.35 -5.95 5.43
C LYS A 102 0.50 -5.68 6.67
N LEU A 103 -0.52 -6.49 6.93
CA LEU A 103 -1.33 -6.37 8.15
C LEU A 103 -0.51 -6.58 9.43
N LYS A 104 0.38 -7.58 9.46
CA LYS A 104 1.29 -7.80 10.60
C LYS A 104 2.12 -6.55 10.90
N ALA A 105 2.64 -5.90 9.86
CA ALA A 105 3.41 -4.66 10.01
C ALA A 105 2.54 -3.50 10.54
N GLU A 106 1.31 -3.33 10.02
CA GLU A 106 0.37 -2.33 10.55
C GLU A 106 0.08 -2.55 12.03
N LEU A 107 -0.32 -3.77 12.41
CA LEU A 107 -0.64 -4.11 13.79
C LEU A 107 0.55 -3.89 14.71
N TYR A 108 1.76 -4.24 14.26
CA TYR A 108 2.98 -3.96 15.02
C TYR A 108 3.19 -2.47 15.25
N ILE A 109 3.13 -1.65 14.20
CA ILE A 109 3.29 -0.19 14.30
C ILE A 109 2.21 0.40 15.24
N GLN A 110 0.97 -0.02 15.12
CA GLN A 110 -0.16 0.43 15.92
C GLN A 110 -0.04 0.02 17.39
N SER A 111 0.60 -1.11 17.68
CA SER A 111 0.78 -1.63 19.04
C SER A 111 1.75 -0.80 19.89
N ILE A 112 2.56 0.05 19.25
CA ILE A 112 3.59 0.83 19.95
C ILE A 112 2.95 2.07 20.61
N PRO A 113 2.97 2.19 21.94
CA PRO A 113 2.40 3.35 22.62
C PRO A 113 3.08 4.66 22.19
N GLY A 114 2.26 5.66 21.82
CA GLY A 114 2.76 7.00 21.46
C GLY A 114 3.52 7.09 20.13
N PHE A 115 3.67 5.99 19.35
CA PHE A 115 4.35 6.04 18.07
C PHE A 115 3.53 6.86 17.05
N PRO A 116 4.13 7.87 16.38
CA PRO A 116 3.40 8.84 15.56
C PRO A 116 3.23 8.32 14.12
N TYR A 117 2.39 7.28 13.92
CA TYR A 117 2.19 6.68 12.60
C TYR A 117 1.04 7.32 11.81
N VAL A 118 1.15 7.28 10.49
CA VAL A 118 0.05 7.36 9.53
C VAL A 118 0.17 6.17 8.59
N ILE A 119 -0.93 5.45 8.38
CA ILE A 119 -0.99 4.29 7.49
C ILE A 119 -1.86 4.65 6.29
N TYR A 120 -1.29 4.58 5.09
CA TYR A 120 -2.05 4.68 3.86
C TYR A 120 -2.23 3.30 3.23
N ARG A 121 -3.47 2.98 2.87
CA ARG A 121 -3.89 1.72 2.26
C ARG A 121 -4.39 1.99 0.83
N PRO A 122 -3.46 2.19 -0.12
CA PRO A 122 -3.85 2.39 -1.51
C PRO A 122 -4.53 1.16 -2.08
N THR A 123 -5.45 1.40 -3.02
CA THR A 123 -6.05 0.41 -3.90
C THR A 123 -5.06 0.03 -5.01
N GLY A 124 -5.49 -0.34 -6.21
CA GLY A 124 -4.61 -0.59 -7.34
C GLY A 124 -3.85 0.68 -7.74
N VAL A 125 -2.55 0.73 -7.46
CA VAL A 125 -1.73 1.92 -7.78
C VAL A 125 -1.33 1.88 -9.24
N TYR A 126 -1.67 2.92 -10.00
CA TYR A 126 -1.24 3.06 -11.39
C TYR A 126 -0.43 4.34 -11.61
N GLY A 127 0.33 4.38 -12.70
CA GLY A 127 1.13 5.54 -13.07
C GLY A 127 2.42 5.18 -13.79
N PRO A 128 3.32 6.15 -14.01
CA PRO A 128 4.59 5.92 -14.69
C PRO A 128 5.42 4.81 -14.03
N ARG A 129 5.92 3.86 -14.85
CA ARG A 129 6.72 2.69 -14.47
C ARG A 129 5.92 1.54 -13.83
N GLU A 130 4.60 1.64 -13.70
CA GLU A 130 3.75 0.53 -13.33
C GLU A 130 3.55 -0.38 -14.56
N ALA A 131 3.78 -1.69 -14.41
CA ALA A 131 3.79 -2.61 -15.55
C ALA A 131 2.52 -3.47 -15.64
N ASP A 132 1.90 -3.84 -14.53
CA ASP A 132 0.81 -4.81 -14.50
C ASP A 132 -0.50 -4.22 -15.05
N TYR A 133 -0.90 -3.05 -14.53
CA TYR A 133 -2.08 -2.34 -15.02
C TYR A 133 -1.87 -1.73 -16.40
N PHE A 134 -0.62 -1.36 -16.74
CA PHE A 134 -0.29 -0.95 -18.11
C PHE A 134 -0.52 -2.09 -19.11
N LEU A 135 -0.12 -3.33 -18.80
CA LEU A 135 -0.36 -4.49 -19.66
C LEU A 135 -1.86 -4.78 -19.78
N MET A 136 -2.62 -4.65 -18.69
CA MET A 136 -4.07 -4.78 -18.72
C MET A 136 -4.71 -3.72 -19.62
N ALA A 137 -4.36 -2.44 -19.46
CA ALA A 137 -4.87 -1.36 -20.31
C ALA A 137 -4.50 -1.55 -21.79
N LYS A 138 -3.29 -2.04 -22.08
CA LYS A 138 -2.84 -2.36 -23.44
C LYS A 138 -3.66 -3.49 -24.04
N SER A 139 -3.98 -4.55 -23.29
CA SER A 139 -4.80 -5.66 -23.78
C SER A 139 -6.24 -5.22 -24.06
N ILE A 140 -6.82 -4.41 -23.18
CA ILE A 140 -8.14 -3.82 -23.38
C ILE A 140 -8.16 -3.00 -24.68
N ARG A 141 -7.16 -2.16 -24.93
CA ARG A 141 -7.04 -1.38 -26.18
C ARG A 141 -6.92 -2.26 -27.42
N GLN A 142 -6.35 -3.45 -27.28
CA GLN A 142 -6.25 -4.46 -28.37
C GLN A 142 -7.48 -5.37 -28.48
N HIS A 143 -8.58 -5.01 -27.81
CA HIS A 143 -9.82 -5.80 -27.76
C HIS A 143 -9.62 -7.23 -27.22
N THR A 144 -8.63 -7.44 -26.36
CA THR A 144 -8.38 -8.71 -25.69
C THR A 144 -8.77 -8.59 -24.24
N ASP A 145 -9.82 -9.32 -23.81
CA ASP A 145 -10.28 -9.33 -22.42
C ASP A 145 -9.51 -10.40 -21.63
N PHE A 146 -8.73 -9.97 -20.64
CA PHE A 146 -8.12 -10.83 -19.65
C PHE A 146 -8.90 -10.75 -18.33
N SER A 147 -10.08 -11.34 -18.29
CA SER A 147 -10.76 -11.49 -17.01
C SER A 147 -10.18 -12.69 -16.24
N VAL A 148 -9.79 -12.46 -14.98
CA VAL A 148 -9.36 -13.52 -14.08
C VAL A 148 -10.60 -14.08 -13.36
N GLY A 149 -11.04 -15.28 -13.77
CA GLY A 149 -12.18 -15.96 -13.16
C GLY A 149 -13.53 -15.61 -13.79
N TYR A 150 -14.58 -16.29 -13.30
CA TYR A 150 -15.96 -16.18 -13.81
C TYR A 150 -16.86 -15.25 -13.00
N LYS A 151 -16.43 -14.83 -11.82
CA LYS A 151 -17.20 -13.94 -10.95
C LYS A 151 -16.96 -12.48 -11.29
N ARG A 152 -17.94 -11.64 -11.08
CA ARG A 152 -17.79 -10.18 -11.09
C ARG A 152 -16.69 -9.78 -10.13
N GLN A 153 -15.83 -8.88 -10.55
CA GLN A 153 -14.84 -8.22 -9.71
C GLN A 153 -15.03 -6.72 -9.86
N ASP A 154 -15.15 -6.05 -8.75
CA ASP A 154 -15.17 -4.59 -8.69
C ASP A 154 -13.76 -4.15 -8.28
N LEU A 155 -13.12 -3.37 -9.15
CA LEU A 155 -11.75 -2.88 -8.98
C LEU A 155 -11.78 -1.40 -8.62
N THR A 156 -10.83 -0.97 -7.82
CA THR A 156 -10.61 0.44 -7.51
C THR A 156 -9.14 0.78 -7.70
N PHE A 157 -8.87 2.01 -8.13
CA PHE A 157 -7.52 2.44 -8.44
C PHE A 157 -7.19 3.76 -7.76
N VAL A 158 -5.89 4.09 -7.74
CA VAL A 158 -5.39 5.39 -7.31
C VAL A 158 -4.16 5.76 -8.13
N TYR A 159 -4.08 7.00 -8.59
CA TYR A 159 -2.91 7.48 -9.30
C TYR A 159 -1.76 7.74 -8.34
N VAL A 160 -0.55 7.33 -8.71
CA VAL A 160 0.63 7.43 -7.83
C VAL A 160 0.89 8.86 -7.32
N LYS A 161 0.60 9.89 -8.11
CA LYS A 161 0.76 11.28 -7.66
C LYS A 161 -0.26 11.69 -6.59
N ASP A 162 -1.45 11.11 -6.59
CA ASP A 162 -2.46 11.38 -5.56
C ASP A 162 -2.03 10.78 -4.21
N ILE A 163 -1.33 9.63 -4.23
CA ILE A 163 -0.69 9.10 -3.02
C ILE A 163 0.37 10.07 -2.50
N VAL A 164 1.19 10.64 -3.39
CA VAL A 164 2.20 11.64 -3.00
C VAL A 164 1.54 12.88 -2.40
N GLN A 165 0.44 13.37 -3.00
CA GLN A 165 -0.33 14.50 -2.45
C GLN A 165 -0.92 14.16 -1.08
N ALA A 166 -1.48 12.96 -0.89
CA ALA A 166 -2.00 12.50 0.39
C ALA A 166 -0.91 12.46 1.48
N ILE A 167 0.32 12.05 1.13
CA ILE A 167 1.47 12.08 2.04
C ILE A 167 1.77 13.51 2.49
N PHE A 168 1.89 14.46 1.55
CA PHE A 168 2.16 15.87 1.89
C PHE A 168 1.02 16.48 2.71
N LEU A 169 -0.24 16.20 2.36
CA LEU A 169 -1.39 16.66 3.11
C LEU A 169 -1.38 16.11 4.55
N GLY A 170 -1.03 14.84 4.73
CA GLY A 170 -0.89 14.22 6.04
C GLY A 170 0.21 14.87 6.90
N ILE A 171 1.30 15.31 6.26
CA ILE A 171 2.39 16.06 6.90
C ILE A 171 1.92 17.45 7.31
N GLU A 172 1.30 18.20 6.39
CA GLU A 172 0.81 19.57 6.64
C GLU A 172 -0.28 19.62 7.72
N LYS A 173 -1.13 18.61 7.78
CA LYS A 173 -2.20 18.50 8.78
C LYS A 173 -1.76 17.84 10.09
N GLU A 174 -0.47 17.51 10.22
CA GLU A 174 0.10 16.84 11.41
C GLU A 174 -0.70 15.59 11.84
N VAL A 175 -1.21 14.85 10.86
CA VAL A 175 -2.04 13.65 11.11
C VAL A 175 -1.22 12.63 11.91
N SER A 176 -1.79 12.06 12.95
CA SER A 176 -1.14 11.05 13.78
C SER A 176 -2.09 9.96 14.21
N ARG A 177 -1.60 8.72 14.26
CA ARG A 177 -2.29 7.51 14.73
C ARG A 177 -3.60 7.25 13.98
N ARG A 178 -3.55 7.41 12.64
CA ARG A 178 -4.68 7.18 11.74
C ARG A 178 -4.29 6.26 10.59
N ALA A 179 -5.28 5.57 10.03
CA ALA A 179 -5.18 4.79 8.80
C ALA A 179 -6.25 5.29 7.81
N TYR A 180 -5.91 5.31 6.52
CA TYR A 180 -6.79 5.80 5.47
C TYR A 180 -6.70 4.92 4.23
N PHE A 181 -7.83 4.67 3.58
CA PHE A 181 -7.85 4.18 2.21
C PHE A 181 -7.51 5.30 1.23
N LEU A 182 -6.84 4.94 0.15
CA LEU A 182 -6.57 5.84 -0.96
C LEU A 182 -7.11 5.22 -2.25
N SER A 183 -8.08 5.88 -2.87
CA SER A 183 -8.66 5.52 -4.17
C SER A 183 -9.05 6.81 -4.92
N ASP A 184 -9.34 6.68 -6.22
CA ASP A 184 -9.92 7.77 -7.02
C ASP A 184 -11.43 7.97 -6.79
N GLY A 185 -12.03 7.17 -5.92
CA GLY A 185 -13.46 7.19 -5.60
C GLY A 185 -14.35 6.50 -6.63
N LYS A 186 -13.78 5.89 -7.67
CA LYS A 186 -14.52 5.17 -8.72
C LYS A 186 -14.42 3.66 -8.55
N VAL A 187 -15.43 2.94 -9.05
CA VAL A 187 -15.46 1.48 -9.10
C VAL A 187 -15.48 1.04 -10.55
N TYR A 188 -14.52 0.20 -10.92
CA TYR A 188 -14.32 -0.32 -12.27
C TYR A 188 -14.71 -1.80 -12.32
N LYS A 189 -15.60 -2.17 -13.24
CA LYS A 189 -16.01 -3.57 -13.42
C LYS A 189 -15.01 -4.32 -14.28
N SER A 190 -14.56 -5.50 -13.83
CA SER A 190 -13.55 -6.31 -14.53
C SER A 190 -14.01 -6.86 -15.89
N ARG A 191 -15.34 -6.91 -16.18
CA ARG A 191 -15.91 -7.39 -17.45
C ARG A 191 -16.47 -6.25 -18.30
N ILE A 192 -15.62 -5.34 -18.73
CA ILE A 192 -16.03 -4.20 -19.55
C ILE A 192 -16.50 -4.63 -20.95
N TYR A 193 -15.94 -5.72 -21.52
CA TYR A 193 -16.27 -6.18 -22.87
C TYR A 193 -17.52 -7.05 -23.00
N SER A 194 -17.98 -7.67 -21.93
CA SER A 194 -19.20 -8.49 -21.94
C SER A 194 -20.48 -7.71 -21.65
N ASP A 195 -20.36 -6.42 -21.32
CA ASP A 195 -21.50 -5.54 -21.06
C ASP A 195 -21.78 -4.68 -22.29
N PRO A 196 -22.87 -4.93 -23.05
CA PRO A 196 -23.21 -4.13 -24.24
C PRO A 196 -23.50 -2.66 -23.96
N PHE A 197 -23.70 -2.29 -22.67
CA PHE A 197 -23.91 -0.91 -22.23
C PHE A 197 -22.64 -0.21 -21.71
N GLY A 198 -21.51 -0.93 -21.63
CA GLY A 198 -20.24 -0.44 -21.05
C GLY A 198 -19.41 0.49 -21.94
N LYS A 199 -19.95 0.97 -23.08
CA LYS A 199 -19.22 1.80 -24.05
C LYS A 199 -18.65 3.10 -23.48
N GLU A 200 -19.25 3.67 -22.44
CA GLU A 200 -18.79 4.91 -21.84
C GLU A 200 -17.54 4.73 -20.94
N GLN A 201 -17.34 3.58 -20.31
CA GLN A 201 -16.18 3.33 -19.46
C GLN A 201 -14.88 3.05 -20.24
N HIS A 202 -14.98 2.66 -21.51
CA HIS A 202 -13.80 2.45 -22.38
C HIS A 202 -13.06 3.75 -22.70
N ALA A 203 -13.75 4.87 -22.73
CA ALA A 203 -13.16 6.17 -23.06
C ALA A 203 -12.22 6.69 -21.95
N GLU A 204 -12.48 6.33 -20.71
CA GLU A 204 -11.65 6.81 -19.57
C GLU A 204 -10.32 6.07 -19.44
N PHE A 205 -10.27 4.77 -19.74
CA PHE A 205 -9.00 3.99 -19.70
C PHE A 205 -8.07 4.29 -20.89
N GLY A 206 -8.59 4.78 -22.00
CA GLY A 206 -7.80 5.10 -23.19
C GLY A 206 -7.06 6.44 -23.13
N GLN A 207 -7.25 7.23 -22.07
CA GLN A 207 -6.62 8.55 -21.86
C GLN A 207 -5.52 8.53 -20.77
N ILE A 208 -5.19 7.36 -20.23
CA ILE A 208 -4.05 7.13 -19.32
C ILE A 208 -2.84 6.65 -20.19
#